data_16f65c02080b22ac1431998cf089d7eb
#
_entry.id   16f65c02080b22ac1431998cf089d7eb
#
_cell.length_a   1.000
_cell.length_b   1.000
_cell.length_c   1.000
_cell.angle_alpha   90.00
_cell.angle_beta   90.00
_cell.angle_gamma   90.00
#
_symmetry.space_group_name_H-M   'P 1'
#
loop_
_entity.id
_entity.type
_entity.pdbx_description
1 polymer ?
#
loop_
_entity_poly.entity_id
_entity_poly.type
_entity_poly.pdbx_seq_one_letter_code
_entity_poly.pdbx_strand_id
1 'polypeptide(L)'
;MSISPRLQGWLELRGIACSSDPEFVKLVPWMRTTFVLCGSLVGIGTAFAFTPLLWAMVPIAAAGAVFSLHPFDLIYNHGLRHLTGTRKLPPNGTPTRLACGLATVWIAAVALSFNLGVAPLGYVLGAMLISIAAVVSVTHFCIASFGYQFVFGDRALALRTISSSTEEQVA
;
A
#
# COMPACT_ATOMS: atom_id res chain seq x y z
N MET A 1 -10.46 -19.94 10.95
CA MET A 1 -10.18 -18.59 11.48
C MET A 1 -10.95 -17.61 10.60
N SER A 2 -11.83 -16.80 11.17
CA SER A 2 -12.55 -15.74 10.46
C SER A 2 -11.72 -14.46 10.45
N ILE A 3 -11.81 -13.69 9.36
CA ILE A 3 -11.20 -12.35 9.29
C ILE A 3 -12.00 -11.45 10.24
N SER A 4 -11.31 -10.60 11.03
CA SER A 4 -12.01 -9.64 11.88
C SER A 4 -12.81 -8.65 11.02
N PRO A 5 -13.98 -8.18 11.46
CA PRO A 5 -14.80 -7.23 10.71
C PRO A 5 -14.03 -5.95 10.33
N ARG A 6 -13.16 -5.49 11.22
CA ARG A 6 -12.27 -4.35 11.00
C ARG A 6 -11.30 -4.56 9.83
N LEU A 7 -10.63 -5.70 9.80
CA LEU A 7 -9.69 -6.03 8.72
C LEU A 7 -10.42 -6.21 7.38
N GLN A 8 -11.63 -6.79 7.41
CA GLN A 8 -12.48 -6.91 6.24
C GLN A 8 -12.82 -5.53 5.68
N GLY A 9 -13.30 -4.60 6.51
CA GLY A 9 -13.60 -3.22 6.08
C GLY A 9 -12.38 -2.52 5.46
N TRP A 10 -11.18 -2.70 6.02
CA TRP A 10 -9.97 -2.10 5.47
C TRP A 10 -9.53 -2.67 4.12
N LEU A 11 -9.75 -3.97 3.90
CA LEU A 11 -9.49 -4.61 2.61
C LEU A 11 -10.52 -4.18 1.56
N GLU A 12 -11.79 -4.06 1.94
CA GLU A 12 -12.86 -3.56 1.07
C GLU A 12 -12.62 -2.09 0.68
N LEU A 13 -12.14 -1.23 1.59
CA LEU A 13 -11.72 0.14 1.26
C LEU A 13 -10.64 0.20 0.18
N ARG A 14 -9.77 -0.81 0.12
CA ARG A 14 -8.74 -0.94 -0.93
C ARG A 14 -9.29 -1.50 -2.24
N GLY A 15 -10.59 -1.82 -2.30
CA GLY A 15 -11.23 -2.41 -3.46
C GLY A 15 -10.93 -3.90 -3.63
N ILE A 16 -10.61 -4.59 -2.55
CA ILE A 16 -10.38 -6.04 -2.53
C ILE A 16 -11.66 -6.70 -2.03
N ALA A 17 -12.29 -7.53 -2.87
CA ALA A 17 -13.44 -8.33 -2.45
C ALA A 17 -12.99 -9.40 -1.43
N CYS A 18 -13.46 -9.26 -0.19
CA CYS A 18 -13.15 -10.21 0.87
C CYS A 18 -13.97 -11.50 0.70
N SER A 19 -13.29 -12.63 0.84
CA SER A 19 -13.91 -13.95 0.88
C SER A 19 -13.73 -14.55 2.27
N SER A 20 -14.76 -15.22 2.78
CA SER A 20 -14.69 -16.01 4.02
C SER A 20 -13.91 -17.33 3.84
N ASP A 21 -13.31 -17.55 2.67
CA ASP A 21 -12.52 -18.72 2.36
C ASP A 21 -11.27 -18.77 3.26
N PRO A 22 -10.98 -19.88 3.95
CA PRO A 22 -9.78 -20.05 4.76
C PRO A 22 -8.48 -19.81 4.00
N GLU A 23 -8.44 -20.07 2.70
CA GLU A 23 -7.28 -19.79 1.86
C GLU A 23 -7.05 -18.30 1.63
N PHE A 24 -8.12 -17.49 1.57
CA PHE A 24 -8.01 -16.05 1.51
C PHE A 24 -7.36 -15.48 2.77
N VAL A 25 -7.69 -16.03 3.94
CA VAL A 25 -7.09 -15.61 5.23
C VAL A 25 -5.57 -15.81 5.21
N LYS A 26 -5.07 -16.88 4.59
CA LYS A 26 -3.63 -17.13 4.45
C LYS A 26 -2.92 -16.14 3.53
N LEU A 27 -3.65 -15.47 2.62
CA LEU A 27 -3.11 -14.46 1.72
C LEU A 27 -2.95 -13.08 2.37
N VAL A 28 -3.72 -12.78 3.41
CA VAL A 28 -3.73 -11.46 4.05
C VAL A 28 -2.34 -10.96 4.46
N PRO A 29 -1.46 -11.75 5.10
CA PRO A 29 -0.11 -11.32 5.41
C PRO A 29 0.70 -10.95 4.15
N TRP A 30 0.52 -11.70 3.07
CA TRP A 30 1.25 -11.50 1.82
C TRP A 30 0.82 -10.25 1.04
N MET A 31 -0.40 -9.78 1.26
CA MET A 31 -0.88 -8.50 0.70
C MET A 31 -0.12 -7.27 1.23
N ARG A 32 0.69 -7.44 2.28
CA ARG A 32 1.56 -6.39 2.84
C ARG A 32 2.90 -6.31 2.13
N THR A 33 3.32 -7.38 1.46
CA THR A 33 4.69 -7.53 0.90
C THR A 33 5.04 -6.37 -0.02
N THR A 34 4.13 -5.95 -0.87
CA THR A 34 4.33 -4.82 -1.78
C THR A 34 4.62 -3.52 -1.03
N PHE A 35 3.86 -3.20 0.02
CA PHE A 35 4.07 -1.99 0.81
C PHE A 35 5.36 -2.04 1.62
N VAL A 36 5.68 -3.20 2.18
CA VAL A 36 6.93 -3.43 2.90
C VAL A 36 8.12 -3.27 1.97
N LEU A 37 8.11 -3.90 0.79
CA LEU A 37 9.19 -3.80 -0.18
C LEU A 37 9.35 -2.37 -0.71
N CYS A 38 8.26 -1.73 -1.15
CA CYS A 38 8.29 -0.34 -1.59
C CYS A 38 8.80 0.58 -0.48
N GLY A 39 8.22 0.48 0.72
CA GLY A 39 8.60 1.32 1.86
C GLY A 39 10.05 1.13 2.27
N SER A 40 10.55 -0.10 2.28
CA SER A 40 11.95 -0.40 2.60
C SER A 40 12.92 0.16 1.55
N LEU A 41 12.63 -0.03 0.27
CA LEU A 41 13.50 0.48 -0.81
C LEU A 41 13.52 2.01 -0.86
N VAL A 42 12.36 2.66 -0.71
CA VAL A 42 12.28 4.12 -0.59
C VAL A 42 12.95 4.59 0.69
N GLY A 43 12.81 3.85 1.79
CA GLY A 43 13.49 4.13 3.06
C GLY A 43 15.01 4.12 2.93
N ILE A 44 15.56 3.09 2.30
CA ILE A 44 16.99 2.99 2.01
C ILE A 44 17.44 4.13 1.09
N GLY A 45 16.71 4.37 0.00
CA GLY A 45 16.99 5.47 -0.93
C GLY A 45 17.00 6.83 -0.25
N THR A 46 16.05 7.07 0.66
CA THR A 46 15.96 8.32 1.43
C THR A 46 17.07 8.43 2.47
N ALA A 47 17.31 7.38 3.28
CA ALA A 47 18.30 7.42 4.35
C ALA A 47 19.72 7.72 3.84
N PHE A 48 20.07 7.17 2.69
CA PHE A 48 21.38 7.37 2.06
C PHE A 48 21.39 8.46 0.98
N ALA A 49 20.28 9.20 0.80
CA ALA A 49 20.08 10.16 -0.30
C ALA A 49 20.46 9.54 -1.67
N PHE A 50 20.22 8.23 -1.82
CA PHE A 50 20.60 7.48 -3.03
C PHE A 50 19.54 7.68 -4.12
N THR A 51 19.67 8.78 -4.85
CA THR A 51 18.73 9.22 -5.89
C THR A 51 18.52 8.21 -7.02
N PRO A 52 19.50 7.43 -7.49
CA PRO A 52 19.25 6.42 -8.52
C PRO A 52 18.21 5.38 -8.10
N LEU A 53 18.24 4.94 -6.84
CA LEU A 53 17.23 4.00 -6.32
C LEU A 53 15.85 4.64 -6.26
N LEU A 54 15.75 5.89 -5.81
CA LEU A 54 14.48 6.63 -5.76
C LEU A 54 13.90 6.80 -7.17
N TRP A 55 14.73 7.16 -8.15
CA TRP A 55 14.28 7.26 -9.54
C TRP A 55 13.89 5.90 -10.14
N ALA A 56 14.55 4.82 -9.78
CA ALA A 56 14.15 3.47 -10.18
C ALA A 56 12.80 3.05 -9.59
N MET A 57 12.46 3.54 -8.38
CA MET A 57 11.17 3.27 -7.75
C MET A 57 10.00 4.01 -8.40
N VAL A 58 10.23 5.15 -9.07
CA VAL A 58 9.19 5.93 -9.77
C VAL A 58 8.45 5.09 -10.82
N PRO A 59 9.11 4.46 -11.83
CA PRO A 59 8.42 3.64 -12.82
C PRO A 59 7.78 2.38 -12.20
N ILE A 60 8.36 1.82 -11.13
CA ILE A 60 7.79 0.66 -10.42
C ILE A 60 6.46 1.04 -9.76
N ALA A 61 6.41 2.17 -9.07
CA ALA A 61 5.19 2.69 -8.47
C ALA A 61 4.15 3.10 -9.52
N ALA A 62 4.59 3.74 -10.62
CA ALA A 62 3.74 4.10 -11.75
C ALA A 62 3.11 2.86 -12.40
N ALA A 63 3.85 1.77 -12.56
CA ALA A 63 3.32 0.51 -13.04
C ALA A 63 2.20 -0.02 -12.12
N GLY A 64 2.34 0.11 -10.79
CA GLY A 64 1.28 -0.22 -9.84
C GLY A 64 0.03 0.64 -9.95
N ALA A 65 0.14 1.87 -10.47
CA ALA A 65 -1.00 2.74 -10.75
C ALA A 65 -1.72 2.37 -12.05
N VAL A 66 -0.97 1.98 -13.07
CA VAL A 66 -1.51 1.65 -14.41
C VAL A 66 -2.05 0.23 -14.47
N PHE A 67 -1.31 -0.74 -13.93
CA PHE A 67 -1.67 -2.15 -13.97
C PHE A 67 -2.45 -2.56 -12.71
N SER A 68 -3.32 -3.56 -12.86
CA SER A 68 -4.07 -4.13 -11.74
C SER A 68 -3.22 -4.98 -10.79
N LEU A 69 -2.02 -5.37 -11.19
CA LEU A 69 -1.02 -6.07 -10.39
C LEU A 69 0.23 -5.21 -10.29
N HIS A 70 0.68 -4.95 -9.08
CA HIS A 70 1.94 -4.24 -8.85
C HIS A 70 3.12 -5.13 -9.26
N PRO A 71 4.25 -4.59 -9.78
CA PRO A 71 5.41 -5.41 -10.13
C PRO A 71 5.89 -6.35 -9.00
N PHE A 72 5.83 -5.93 -7.75
CA PHE A 72 6.15 -6.80 -6.61
C PHE A 72 5.12 -7.90 -6.36
N ASP A 73 3.84 -7.68 -6.69
CA ASP A 73 2.83 -8.74 -6.66
C ASP A 73 3.10 -9.80 -7.72
N LEU A 74 3.70 -9.42 -8.86
CA LEU A 74 4.13 -10.38 -9.89
C LEU A 74 5.26 -11.26 -9.38
N ILE A 75 6.23 -10.71 -8.64
CA ILE A 75 7.31 -11.49 -8.02
C ILE A 75 6.74 -12.52 -7.05
N TYR A 76 5.77 -12.12 -6.24
CA TYR A 76 5.06 -13.06 -5.38
C TYR A 76 4.32 -14.13 -6.18
N ASN A 77 3.52 -13.72 -7.17
CA ASN A 77 2.67 -14.62 -7.94
C ASN A 77 3.45 -15.62 -8.81
N HIS A 78 4.67 -15.31 -9.23
CA HIS A 78 5.49 -16.20 -10.07
C HIS A 78 6.58 -16.93 -9.30
N GLY A 79 6.98 -16.42 -8.13
CA GLY A 79 8.05 -17.01 -7.32
C GLY A 79 7.56 -17.53 -5.97
N LEU A 80 7.37 -16.61 -5.02
CA LEU A 80 7.14 -16.93 -3.61
C LEU A 80 5.90 -17.81 -3.36
N ARG A 81 4.84 -17.66 -4.13
CA ARG A 81 3.63 -18.48 -3.95
C ARG A 81 3.88 -19.98 -4.12
N HIS A 82 4.83 -20.37 -4.97
CA HIS A 82 5.17 -21.77 -5.19
C HIS A 82 5.89 -22.39 -3.96
N LEU A 83 6.59 -21.55 -3.20
CA LEU A 83 7.24 -21.95 -1.96
C LEU A 83 6.25 -22.00 -0.78
N THR A 84 5.25 -21.13 -0.80
CA THR A 84 4.27 -20.99 0.30
C THR A 84 3.01 -21.84 0.09
N GLY A 85 2.81 -22.40 -1.11
CA GLY A 85 1.62 -23.20 -1.45
C GLY A 85 0.30 -22.40 -1.42
N THR A 86 0.37 -21.08 -1.59
CA THR A 86 -0.78 -20.19 -1.51
C THR A 86 -1.34 -19.84 -2.91
N ARG A 87 -2.56 -19.30 -2.95
CA ARG A 87 -3.18 -18.78 -4.18
C ARG A 87 -2.49 -17.50 -4.66
N LYS A 88 -2.80 -17.09 -5.90
CA LYS A 88 -2.38 -15.80 -6.45
C LYS A 88 -2.99 -14.66 -5.62
N LEU A 89 -2.22 -13.58 -5.46
CA LEU A 89 -2.74 -12.34 -4.90
C LEU A 89 -3.86 -11.80 -5.80
N PRO A 90 -4.95 -11.28 -5.20
CA PRO A 90 -6.02 -10.66 -5.95
C PRO A 90 -5.54 -9.38 -6.64
N PRO A 91 -6.16 -8.97 -7.75
CA PRO A 91 -5.84 -7.72 -8.41
C PRO A 91 -6.14 -6.52 -7.49
N ASN A 92 -5.30 -5.50 -7.57
CA ASN A 92 -5.49 -4.26 -6.83
C ASN A 92 -6.69 -3.47 -7.37
N GLY A 93 -7.57 -3.04 -6.47
CA GLY A 93 -8.70 -2.18 -6.80
C GLY A 93 -8.28 -0.76 -7.19
N THR A 94 -9.21 0.00 -7.78
CA THR A 94 -9.00 1.40 -8.19
C THR A 94 -8.45 2.29 -7.06
N PRO A 95 -8.93 2.17 -5.79
CA PRO A 95 -8.40 2.98 -4.70
C PRO A 95 -6.90 2.72 -4.44
N THR A 96 -6.47 1.45 -4.51
CA THR A 96 -5.06 1.09 -4.34
C THR A 96 -4.20 1.60 -5.51
N ARG A 97 -4.70 1.54 -6.73
CA ARG A 97 -4.02 2.07 -7.92
C ARG A 97 -3.84 3.59 -7.84
N LEU A 98 -4.86 4.32 -7.36
CA LEU A 98 -4.73 5.76 -7.09
C LEU A 98 -3.65 6.04 -6.04
N ALA A 99 -3.61 5.26 -4.97
CA ALA A 99 -2.57 5.38 -3.95
C ALA A 99 -1.16 5.19 -4.53
N CYS A 100 -0.97 4.22 -5.44
CA CYS A 100 0.29 4.03 -6.16
C CYS A 100 0.64 5.23 -7.05
N GLY A 101 -0.35 5.85 -7.71
CA GLY A 101 -0.16 7.08 -8.50
C GLY A 101 0.31 8.25 -7.64
N LEU A 102 -0.31 8.46 -6.50
CA LEU A 102 0.11 9.49 -5.53
C LEU A 102 1.52 9.21 -5.01
N ALA A 103 1.83 7.95 -4.68
CA ALA A 103 3.17 7.54 -4.25
C ALA A 103 4.21 7.79 -5.33
N THR A 104 3.89 7.58 -6.61
CA THR A 104 4.77 7.87 -7.75
C THR A 104 5.20 9.33 -7.77
N VAL A 105 4.22 10.25 -7.70
CA VAL A 105 4.49 11.70 -7.68
C VAL A 105 5.31 12.07 -6.44
N TRP A 106 4.99 11.47 -5.29
CA TRP A 106 5.68 11.75 -4.04
C TRP A 106 7.13 11.27 -4.06
N ILE A 107 7.40 10.03 -4.54
CA ILE A 107 8.77 9.51 -4.69
C ILE A 107 9.59 10.38 -5.65
N ALA A 108 8.98 10.83 -6.76
CA ALA A 108 9.63 11.75 -7.70
C ALA A 108 9.97 13.08 -7.03
N ALA A 109 9.10 13.62 -6.18
CA ALA A 109 9.38 14.84 -5.42
C ALA A 109 10.54 14.65 -4.42
N VAL A 110 10.61 13.49 -3.73
CA VAL A 110 11.74 13.15 -2.86
C VAL A 110 13.04 13.11 -3.65
N ALA A 111 13.06 12.37 -4.75
CA ALA A 111 14.25 12.22 -5.60
C ALA A 111 14.71 13.57 -6.17
N LEU A 112 13.76 14.40 -6.63
CA LEU A 112 14.04 15.74 -7.15
C LEU A 112 14.60 16.65 -6.07
N SER A 113 14.08 16.60 -4.85
CA SER A 113 14.60 17.40 -3.73
C SER A 113 16.07 17.14 -3.45
N PHE A 114 16.49 15.88 -3.48
CA PHE A 114 17.91 15.52 -3.34
C PHE A 114 18.73 15.98 -4.55
N ASN A 115 18.23 15.82 -5.77
CA ASN A 115 18.94 16.27 -6.98
C ASN A 115 19.14 17.80 -7.03
N LEU A 116 18.19 18.56 -6.50
CA LEU A 116 18.28 20.02 -6.42
C LEU A 116 19.11 20.52 -5.21
N GLY A 117 19.67 19.61 -4.41
CA GLY A 117 20.46 19.95 -3.23
C GLY A 117 19.63 20.41 -2.01
N VAL A 118 18.28 20.31 -2.06
CA VAL A 118 17.39 20.64 -0.95
C VAL A 118 17.21 19.40 -0.06
N ALA A 119 18.29 18.88 0.48
CA ALA A 119 18.30 17.64 1.24
C ALA A 119 17.32 17.60 2.44
N PRO A 120 17.16 18.68 3.25
CA PRO A 120 16.17 18.66 4.34
C PRO A 120 14.74 18.36 3.87
N LEU A 121 14.33 18.94 2.72
CA LEU A 121 13.02 18.68 2.15
C LEU A 121 12.90 17.21 1.69
N GLY A 122 13.94 16.65 1.06
CA GLY A 122 14.00 15.26 0.65
C GLY A 122 13.82 14.30 1.84
N TYR A 123 14.50 14.56 2.96
CA TYR A 123 14.37 13.76 4.17
C TYR A 123 12.97 13.87 4.80
N VAL A 124 12.40 15.06 4.87
CA VAL A 124 11.04 15.26 5.43
C VAL A 124 10.00 14.52 4.59
N LEU A 125 10.00 14.74 3.28
CA LEU A 125 9.07 14.08 2.37
C LEU A 125 9.23 12.56 2.39
N GLY A 126 10.47 12.07 2.40
CA GLY A 126 10.77 10.66 2.47
C GLY A 126 10.30 10.03 3.79
N ALA A 127 10.57 10.69 4.93
CA ALA A 127 10.12 10.22 6.25
C ALA A 127 8.59 10.15 6.33
N MET A 128 7.87 11.13 5.80
CA MET A 128 6.40 11.11 5.74
C MET A 128 5.90 9.93 4.90
N LEU A 129 6.48 9.68 3.73
CA LEU A 129 6.08 8.58 2.86
C LEU A 129 6.34 7.21 3.52
N ILE A 130 7.51 7.04 4.16
CA ILE A 130 7.87 5.82 4.88
C ILE A 130 6.90 5.58 6.05
N SER A 131 6.54 6.63 6.79
CA SER A 131 5.58 6.53 7.90
C SER A 131 4.21 6.08 7.41
N ILE A 132 3.72 6.63 6.30
CA ILE A 132 2.46 6.20 5.67
C ILE A 132 2.56 4.73 5.24
N ALA A 133 3.65 4.34 4.57
CA ALA A 133 3.87 2.96 4.14
C ALA A 133 3.93 1.98 5.33
N ALA A 134 4.54 2.38 6.44
CA ALA A 134 4.58 1.59 7.67
C ALA A 134 3.18 1.40 8.27
N VAL A 135 2.38 2.46 8.36
CA VAL A 135 1.00 2.38 8.83
C VAL A 135 0.19 1.41 7.96
N VAL A 136 0.24 1.55 6.63
CA VAL A 136 -0.48 0.65 5.72
C VAL A 136 0.00 -0.80 5.86
N SER A 137 1.30 -1.01 6.04
CA SER A 137 1.89 -2.35 6.19
C SER A 137 1.45 -3.05 7.47
N VAL A 138 1.27 -2.31 8.55
CA VAL A 138 0.85 -2.86 9.85
C VAL A 138 -0.67 -3.04 9.91
N THR A 139 -1.41 -2.01 9.52
CA THR A 139 -2.86 -1.94 9.73
C THR A 139 -3.70 -2.36 8.54
N HIS A 140 -3.14 -2.42 7.32
CA HIS A 140 -3.85 -2.46 6.03
C HIS A 140 -4.72 -1.22 5.73
N PHE A 141 -4.79 -0.25 6.64
CA PHE A 141 -5.53 0.98 6.44
C PHE A 141 -4.75 1.93 5.53
N CYS A 142 -5.32 2.28 4.39
CA CYS A 142 -4.72 3.18 3.42
C CYS A 142 -5.52 4.50 3.38
N ILE A 143 -4.89 5.59 3.82
CA ILE A 143 -5.50 6.93 3.85
C ILE A 143 -5.95 7.37 2.45
N ALA A 144 -5.14 7.11 1.43
CA ALA A 144 -5.49 7.46 0.05
C ALA A 144 -6.69 6.67 -0.47
N SER A 145 -6.79 5.36 -0.12
CA SER A 145 -7.94 4.53 -0.48
C SER A 145 -9.20 4.97 0.28
N PHE A 146 -9.05 5.35 1.54
CA PHE A 146 -10.15 5.93 2.33
C PHE A 146 -10.66 7.23 1.70
N GLY A 147 -9.74 8.17 1.38
CA GLY A 147 -10.09 9.43 0.73
C GLY A 147 -10.78 9.21 -0.63
N TYR A 148 -10.32 8.24 -1.42
CA TYR A 148 -10.98 7.87 -2.67
C TYR A 148 -12.41 7.41 -2.44
N GLN A 149 -12.64 6.48 -1.51
CA GLN A 149 -13.98 5.97 -1.22
C GLN A 149 -14.91 7.06 -0.66
N PHE A 150 -14.37 7.97 0.15
CA PHE A 150 -15.13 9.08 0.70
C PHE A 150 -15.57 10.11 -0.35
N VAL A 151 -14.73 10.38 -1.35
CA VAL A 151 -14.99 11.41 -2.38
C VAL A 151 -15.70 10.84 -3.61
N PHE A 152 -15.25 9.70 -4.10
CA PHE A 152 -15.66 9.13 -5.39
C PHE A 152 -16.38 7.79 -5.30
N GLY A 153 -16.33 7.13 -4.15
CA GLY A 153 -16.89 5.79 -3.94
C GLY A 153 -18.07 5.77 -2.97
N ASP A 154 -18.15 4.70 -2.20
CA ASP A 154 -19.22 4.49 -1.21
C ASP A 154 -18.86 5.13 0.14
N ARG A 155 -19.41 6.33 0.40
CA ARG A 155 -19.23 7.04 1.68
C ARG A 155 -19.74 6.23 2.87
N ALA A 156 -20.77 5.40 2.68
CA ALA A 156 -21.32 4.57 3.74
C ALA A 156 -20.31 3.49 4.15
N LEU A 157 -19.59 2.90 3.19
CA LEU A 157 -18.50 1.96 3.47
C LEU A 157 -17.37 2.64 4.26
N ALA A 158 -16.94 3.84 3.83
CA ALA A 158 -15.89 4.58 4.51
C ALA A 158 -16.24 4.91 5.96
N LEU A 159 -17.47 5.39 6.20
CA LEU A 159 -17.96 5.74 7.55
C LEU A 159 -18.15 4.50 8.44
N ARG A 160 -18.73 3.41 7.91
CA ARG A 160 -18.89 2.14 8.65
C ARG A 160 -17.55 1.58 9.11
N THR A 161 -16.52 1.67 8.27
CA THR A 161 -15.20 1.16 8.60
C THR A 161 -14.55 1.92 9.76
N ILE A 162 -14.81 3.24 9.89
CA ILE A 162 -14.35 4.02 11.05
C ILE A 162 -15.15 3.64 12.30
N SER A 163 -16.48 3.56 12.21
CA SER A 163 -17.32 3.25 13.38
C SER A 163 -16.98 1.87 13.96
N SER A 164 -16.83 0.84 13.13
CA SER A 164 -16.43 -0.49 13.60
C SER A 164 -15.04 -0.51 14.24
N SER A 165 -14.12 0.33 13.80
CA SER A 165 -12.78 0.44 14.40
C SER A 165 -12.82 1.15 15.77
N THR A 166 -13.78 2.00 16.01
CA THR A 166 -13.97 2.71 17.29
C THR A 166 -14.66 1.81 18.33
N GLU A 167 -15.65 1.04 17.93
CA GLU A 167 -16.35 0.11 18.82
C GLU A 167 -15.43 -0.99 19.37
N GLU A 168 -14.52 -1.52 18.55
CA GLU A 168 -13.57 -2.56 18.97
C GLU A 168 -12.46 -2.03 19.91
N GLN A 169 -12.26 -0.70 19.97
CA GLN A 169 -11.30 -0.09 20.92
C GLN A 169 -11.93 0.23 22.29
N VAL A 170 -13.25 0.22 22.41
CA VAL A 170 -13.98 0.56 23.63
C VAL A 170 -14.44 -0.71 24.39
N ALA A 171 -14.39 -1.88 23.75
CA ALA A 171 -14.71 -3.18 24.34
C ALA A 171 -13.47 -3.91 24.85
#